data_b5b8c7d5da5510f7ebd4afe8e921e1bb
#
_entry.id   b5b8c7d5da5510f7ebd4afe8e921e1bb
#
_cell.length_a   1.000
_cell.length_b   1.000
_cell.length_c   1.000
_cell.angle_alpha   90.00
_cell.angle_beta   90.00
_cell.angle_gamma   90.00
#
_symmetry.space_group_name_H-M   'P 1'
#
loop_
_entity.id
_entity.type
_entity.pdbx_description
1 polymer ?
#
loop_
_entity_poly.entity_id
_entity_poly.type
_entity_poly.pdbx_seq_one_letter_code
_entity_poly.pdbx_strand_id
1 'polypeptide(L)'
;MRSVLAGILVVSACLAAEGPVKRGVERWTVKTSGPDAKDARQVALADLLTFADPDGVSKDDSRYQTKRIEAKVHGNLHEGQLITTTGYLHLIAGEGDGDYHIQISASPDSGDHCLIVEVPFGDPDFVTSPELRPQFDAVRAFLKEKTLAGKDPSPGGSILQHPPYVTVTGVLFYDDSHVGDPPRGKKGMKAATLWELHPVTAVAFAPKPH
;
A
#
# COMPACT_ATOMS: atom_id res chain seq x y z
N MET A 1 71.65 -4.70 1.04
CA MET A 1 70.43 -4.29 0.37
C MET A 1 69.28 -5.12 0.96
N ARG A 2 68.44 -4.52 1.82
CA ARG A 2 67.27 -5.19 2.39
C ARG A 2 66.01 -4.59 1.73
N SER A 3 65.30 -5.42 0.92
CA SER A 3 64.03 -5.05 0.30
C SER A 3 62.92 -5.16 1.33
N VAL A 4 62.21 -4.05 1.56
CA VAL A 4 60.98 -3.98 2.35
C VAL A 4 59.81 -4.15 1.41
N LEU A 5 59.13 -5.29 1.50
CA LEU A 5 57.82 -5.46 0.85
C LEU A 5 56.74 -4.74 1.68
N ALA A 6 56.16 -3.70 1.09
CA ALA A 6 54.96 -3.05 1.66
C ALA A 6 53.71 -3.82 1.20
N GLY A 7 53.05 -4.50 2.13
CA GLY A 7 51.81 -5.17 1.87
C GLY A 7 50.67 -4.11 1.85
N ILE A 8 49.96 -4.01 0.71
CA ILE A 8 48.76 -3.19 0.59
C ILE A 8 47.59 -3.98 1.19
N LEU A 9 47.07 -3.50 2.30
CA LEU A 9 45.86 -4.02 2.90
C LEU A 9 44.65 -3.40 2.18
N VAL A 10 44.04 -4.20 1.29
CA VAL A 10 42.78 -3.79 0.66
C VAL A 10 41.65 -4.03 1.66
N VAL A 11 41.20 -2.96 2.32
CA VAL A 11 39.98 -2.98 3.12
C VAL A 11 38.80 -2.93 2.16
N SER A 12 38.19 -4.08 1.91
CA SER A 12 36.92 -4.17 1.20
C SER A 12 35.84 -3.67 2.14
N ALA A 13 35.40 -2.43 1.95
CA ALA A 13 34.22 -1.90 2.60
C ALA A 13 33.00 -2.61 1.98
N CYS A 14 32.43 -3.58 2.70
CA CYS A 14 31.07 -4.03 2.44
C CYS A 14 30.15 -2.83 2.68
N LEU A 15 29.72 -2.18 1.60
CA LEU A 15 28.54 -1.32 1.62
C LEU A 15 27.37 -2.26 1.95
N ALA A 16 26.95 -2.27 3.22
CA ALA A 16 25.66 -2.80 3.59
C ALA A 16 24.64 -2.00 2.76
N ALA A 17 23.84 -2.67 1.96
CA ALA A 17 22.69 -2.06 1.32
C ALA A 17 21.84 -1.51 2.46
N GLU A 18 21.76 -0.18 2.57
CA GLU A 18 20.85 0.47 3.51
C GLU A 18 19.45 -0.02 3.14
N GLY A 19 18.77 -0.66 4.09
CA GLY A 19 17.39 -1.04 3.95
C GLY A 19 16.51 0.20 3.70
N PRO A 20 15.28 0.04 3.26
CA PRO A 20 14.39 1.16 2.98
C PRO A 20 14.30 2.09 4.19
N VAL A 21 14.40 3.39 3.95
CA VAL A 21 14.35 4.41 5.00
C VAL A 21 12.96 4.37 5.63
N LYS A 22 12.89 4.25 6.94
CA LYS A 22 11.67 4.23 7.75
C LYS A 22 10.95 5.59 7.73
N ARG A 23 10.27 5.91 6.64
CA ARG A 23 9.41 7.08 6.49
C ARG A 23 8.01 6.63 6.13
N GLY A 24 6.98 7.34 6.58
CA GLY A 24 5.58 6.98 6.33
C GLY A 24 5.15 5.72 7.08
N VAL A 25 5.74 5.49 8.24
CA VAL A 25 5.45 4.31 9.09
C VAL A 25 4.50 4.63 10.24
N GLU A 26 3.82 5.74 10.16
CA GLU A 26 2.76 6.10 11.09
C GLU A 26 1.74 4.98 11.13
N ARG A 27 1.31 4.62 12.32
CA ARG A 27 0.41 3.50 12.55
C ARG A 27 0.87 2.16 11.93
N TRP A 28 2.17 1.96 11.72
CA TRP A 28 2.69 0.75 11.05
C TRP A 28 2.22 -0.56 11.71
N THR A 29 2.02 -0.56 13.04
CA THR A 29 1.49 -1.71 13.77
C THR A 29 0.05 -2.04 13.40
N VAL A 30 -0.71 -1.07 12.91
CA VAL A 30 -2.07 -1.24 12.37
C VAL A 30 -2.02 -1.54 10.89
N LYS A 31 -1.25 -0.74 10.12
CA LYS A 31 -1.09 -0.87 8.65
C LYS A 31 -0.68 -2.28 8.22
N THR A 32 0.14 -2.96 9.00
CA THR A 32 0.66 -4.30 8.67
C THR A 32 0.02 -5.44 9.46
N SER A 33 -1.05 -5.15 10.23
CA SER A 33 -1.77 -6.18 10.99
C SER A 33 -2.77 -6.93 10.11
N GLY A 34 -2.99 -8.20 10.44
CA GLY A 34 -3.99 -9.04 9.79
C GLY A 34 -5.42 -8.53 10.02
N PRO A 35 -6.40 -9.01 9.25
CA PRO A 35 -7.80 -8.64 9.40
C PRO A 35 -8.40 -9.20 10.69
N ASP A 36 -9.47 -8.55 11.17
CA ASP A 36 -10.23 -9.01 12.36
C ASP A 36 -10.95 -10.33 12.13
N ALA A 37 -11.34 -10.60 10.87
CA ALA A 37 -11.96 -11.85 10.43
C ALA A 37 -11.41 -12.28 9.07
N LYS A 38 -11.40 -13.59 8.81
CA LYS A 38 -10.84 -14.15 7.56
C LYS A 38 -11.77 -14.02 6.36
N ASP A 39 -13.07 -13.81 6.59
CA ASP A 39 -14.06 -13.72 5.53
C ASP A 39 -14.05 -12.31 4.92
N ALA A 40 -13.66 -12.22 3.66
CA ALA A 40 -13.66 -10.96 2.94
C ALA A 40 -15.10 -10.53 2.58
N ARG A 41 -15.42 -9.27 2.85
CA ARG A 41 -16.67 -8.67 2.40
C ARG A 41 -16.48 -8.06 1.01
N GLN A 42 -17.36 -8.45 0.09
CA GLN A 42 -17.43 -7.79 -1.21
C GLN A 42 -18.05 -6.40 -1.05
N VAL A 43 -17.32 -5.36 -1.42
CA VAL A 43 -17.78 -3.97 -1.38
C VAL A 43 -17.52 -3.34 -2.75
N ALA A 44 -18.54 -2.67 -3.30
CA ALA A 44 -18.36 -1.97 -4.56
C ALA A 44 -17.34 -0.83 -4.40
N LEU A 45 -16.48 -0.63 -5.38
CA LEU A 45 -15.51 0.47 -5.34
C LEU A 45 -16.21 1.83 -5.19
N ALA A 46 -17.34 2.02 -5.88
CA ALA A 46 -18.12 3.24 -5.77
C ALA A 46 -18.55 3.57 -4.32
N ASP A 47 -18.86 2.56 -3.52
CA ASP A 47 -19.20 2.76 -2.11
C ASP A 47 -17.95 3.15 -1.30
N LEU A 48 -16.82 2.46 -1.51
CA LEU A 48 -15.56 2.77 -0.83
C LEU A 48 -15.12 4.23 -1.07
N LEU A 49 -15.30 4.72 -2.29
CA LEU A 49 -14.94 6.09 -2.68
C LEU A 49 -15.80 7.18 -1.97
N THR A 50 -16.89 6.80 -1.32
CA THR A 50 -17.78 7.72 -0.60
C THR A 50 -17.57 7.72 0.92
N PHE A 51 -16.63 6.94 1.43
CA PHE A 51 -16.44 6.85 2.87
C PHE A 51 -15.95 8.17 3.43
N ALA A 52 -16.72 8.70 4.38
CA ALA A 52 -16.38 9.92 5.09
C ALA A 52 -15.25 9.67 6.11
N ASP A 53 -14.55 10.73 6.46
CA ASP A 53 -13.59 10.69 7.55
C ASP A 53 -14.31 10.40 8.88
N PRO A 54 -13.71 9.60 9.77
CA PRO A 54 -14.28 9.33 11.07
C PRO A 54 -14.34 10.59 11.94
N ASP A 55 -15.48 10.84 12.57
CA ASP A 55 -15.68 12.00 13.43
C ASP A 55 -14.64 12.06 14.57
N GLY A 56 -14.06 13.24 14.77
CA GLY A 56 -13.15 13.51 15.88
C GLY A 56 -11.80 12.81 15.82
N VAL A 57 -11.40 12.26 14.67
CA VAL A 57 -10.04 11.78 14.42
C VAL A 57 -9.20 12.96 13.90
N SER A 58 -8.05 13.18 14.51
CA SER A 58 -7.11 14.22 14.12
C SER A 58 -5.92 13.62 13.37
N LYS A 59 -5.14 14.50 12.73
CA LYS A 59 -3.87 14.10 12.11
C LYS A 59 -2.93 13.49 13.15
N ASP A 60 -2.34 12.34 12.81
CA ASP A 60 -1.43 11.57 13.68
C ASP A 60 -2.00 11.33 15.08
N ASP A 61 -3.26 10.95 15.14
CA ASP A 61 -4.02 10.85 16.38
C ASP A 61 -3.40 9.85 17.35
N SER A 62 -2.90 10.35 18.48
CA SER A 62 -2.20 9.53 19.47
C SER A 62 -3.02 8.38 20.05
N ARG A 63 -4.35 8.47 19.98
CA ARG A 63 -5.26 7.41 20.43
C ARG A 63 -5.18 6.15 19.57
N TYR A 64 -4.79 6.29 18.30
CA TYR A 64 -4.88 5.24 17.29
C TYR A 64 -3.55 4.76 16.72
N GLN A 65 -2.42 5.25 17.24
CA GLN A 65 -1.09 4.88 16.70
C GLN A 65 -0.78 3.38 16.79
N THR A 66 -1.40 2.66 17.73
CA THR A 66 -1.19 1.21 17.93
C THR A 66 -2.48 0.40 17.94
N LYS A 67 -3.61 1.01 17.66
CA LYS A 67 -4.92 0.34 17.64
C LYS A 67 -5.82 0.91 16.55
N ARG A 68 -6.78 0.12 16.12
CA ARG A 68 -7.75 0.48 15.10
C ARG A 68 -8.73 1.55 15.56
N ILE A 69 -9.23 2.31 14.59
CA ILE A 69 -10.30 3.27 14.78
C ILE A 69 -11.63 2.49 14.82
N GLU A 70 -12.39 2.66 15.88
CA GLU A 70 -13.65 1.94 16.09
C GLU A 70 -14.84 2.54 15.31
N ALA A 71 -14.63 3.69 14.63
CA ALA A 71 -15.69 4.35 13.87
C ALA A 71 -16.23 3.42 12.77
N LYS A 72 -17.55 3.38 12.69
CA LYS A 72 -18.24 2.64 11.63
C LYS A 72 -18.51 3.54 10.45
N VAL A 73 -18.25 3.03 9.26
CA VAL A 73 -18.59 3.65 7.99
C VAL A 73 -19.74 2.88 7.32
N HIS A 74 -20.01 3.16 6.07
CA HIS A 74 -21.12 2.58 5.31
C HIS A 74 -21.34 1.07 5.57
N GLY A 75 -22.56 0.68 5.89
CA GLY A 75 -22.93 -0.73 6.08
C GLY A 75 -22.27 -1.42 7.28
N ASN A 76 -21.94 -0.68 8.32
CA ASN A 76 -21.23 -1.18 9.52
C ASN A 76 -19.80 -1.68 9.24
N LEU A 77 -19.17 -1.22 8.19
CA LEU A 77 -17.75 -1.44 7.97
C LEU A 77 -16.93 -0.65 8.98
N HIS A 78 -15.81 -1.17 9.38
CA HIS A 78 -14.87 -0.53 10.29
C HIS A 78 -13.42 -0.89 9.91
N GLU A 79 -12.47 -0.15 10.40
CA GLU A 79 -11.06 -0.45 10.21
C GLU A 79 -10.73 -1.86 10.70
N GLY A 80 -9.94 -2.58 9.92
CA GLY A 80 -9.58 -3.97 10.22
C GLY A 80 -10.40 -5.03 9.51
N GLN A 81 -11.49 -4.67 8.86
CA GLN A 81 -12.24 -5.64 8.06
C GLN A 81 -11.52 -5.98 6.76
N LEU A 82 -11.57 -7.26 6.38
CA LEU A 82 -11.09 -7.73 5.10
C LEU A 82 -12.12 -7.41 4.01
N ILE A 83 -11.70 -6.62 3.02
CA ILE A 83 -12.53 -6.13 1.92
C ILE A 83 -12.02 -6.68 0.61
N THR A 84 -12.94 -7.09 -0.27
CA THR A 84 -12.66 -7.36 -1.67
C THR A 84 -13.42 -6.36 -2.53
N THR A 85 -12.74 -5.73 -3.48
CA THR A 85 -13.33 -4.80 -4.44
C THR A 85 -12.72 -5.01 -5.83
N THR A 86 -13.32 -4.37 -6.85
CA THR A 86 -12.80 -4.39 -8.22
C THR A 86 -12.69 -2.98 -8.77
N GLY A 87 -11.66 -2.72 -9.58
CA GLY A 87 -11.43 -1.42 -10.19
C GLY A 87 -10.35 -1.47 -11.28
N TYR A 88 -10.19 -0.37 -11.99
CA TYR A 88 -9.11 -0.20 -12.97
C TYR A 88 -7.84 0.27 -12.27
N LEU A 89 -6.75 -0.46 -12.47
CA LEU A 89 -5.45 -0.15 -11.88
C LEU A 89 -4.71 0.84 -12.77
N HIS A 90 -4.56 2.09 -12.31
CA HIS A 90 -3.98 3.17 -13.10
C HIS A 90 -2.53 3.46 -12.81
N LEU A 91 -2.09 3.27 -11.57
CA LEU A 91 -0.75 3.66 -11.14
C LEU A 91 -0.21 2.69 -10.10
N ILE A 92 1.10 2.44 -10.18
CA ILE A 92 1.88 1.77 -9.14
C ILE A 92 3.14 2.60 -8.89
N ALA A 93 3.42 2.92 -7.63
CA ALA A 93 4.62 3.63 -7.19
C ALA A 93 5.28 2.92 -6.00
N GLY A 94 6.59 3.11 -5.84
CA GLY A 94 7.29 2.74 -4.60
C GLY A 94 7.23 3.88 -3.61
N GLU A 95 7.06 3.57 -2.33
CA GLU A 95 7.11 4.54 -1.23
C GLU A 95 8.46 4.51 -0.51
N GLY A 96 8.70 5.51 0.34
CA GLY A 96 9.96 5.65 1.08
C GLY A 96 10.17 4.58 2.16
N ASP A 97 9.08 3.97 2.65
CA ASP A 97 9.07 2.84 3.57
C ASP A 97 9.18 1.47 2.85
N GLY A 98 9.19 1.49 1.51
CA GLY A 98 9.29 0.30 0.67
C GLY A 98 7.94 -0.25 0.21
N ASP A 99 6.82 0.31 0.65
CA ASP A 99 5.48 -0.12 0.25
C ASP A 99 5.21 0.15 -1.24
N TYR A 100 4.32 -0.62 -1.85
CA TYR A 100 3.79 -0.33 -3.17
C TYR A 100 2.47 0.41 -3.03
N HIS A 101 2.49 1.68 -3.41
CA HIS A 101 1.32 2.55 -3.51
C HIS A 101 0.62 2.34 -4.84
N ILE A 102 -0.64 2.01 -4.83
CA ILE A 102 -1.45 1.66 -5.99
C ILE A 102 -2.71 2.53 -5.99
N GLN A 103 -3.10 3.02 -7.16
CA GLN A 103 -4.34 3.79 -7.34
C GLN A 103 -5.28 3.05 -8.28
N ILE A 104 -6.49 2.74 -7.79
CA ILE A 104 -7.56 2.11 -8.56
C ILE A 104 -8.77 3.02 -8.66
N SER A 105 -9.43 3.05 -9.82
CA SER A 105 -10.64 3.84 -10.04
C SER A 105 -11.77 3.03 -10.69
N ALA A 106 -12.95 3.61 -10.73
CA ALA A 106 -14.10 3.00 -11.37
C ALA A 106 -14.09 3.17 -12.92
N SER A 107 -13.25 4.07 -13.46
CA SER A 107 -13.19 4.39 -14.88
C SER A 107 -11.93 3.83 -15.53
N PRO A 108 -11.99 3.24 -16.74
CA PRO A 108 -10.79 2.88 -17.49
C PRO A 108 -10.01 4.10 -18.03
N ASP A 109 -10.68 5.23 -18.19
CA ASP A 109 -10.15 6.42 -18.87
C ASP A 109 -9.59 7.46 -17.92
N SER A 110 -9.89 7.36 -16.61
CA SER A 110 -9.44 8.30 -15.60
C SER A 110 -9.07 7.61 -14.29
N GLY A 111 -7.86 7.84 -13.82
CA GLY A 111 -7.40 7.43 -12.50
C GLY A 111 -7.71 8.45 -11.41
N ASP A 112 -8.38 9.55 -11.72
CA ASP A 112 -8.83 10.52 -10.72
C ASP A 112 -10.03 9.98 -9.94
N HIS A 113 -10.27 10.53 -8.75
CA HIS A 113 -11.29 10.03 -7.82
C HIS A 113 -11.07 8.53 -7.54
N CYS A 114 -9.87 8.20 -7.08
CA CYS A 114 -9.40 6.83 -6.89
C CYS A 114 -9.41 6.39 -5.41
N LEU A 115 -9.32 5.10 -5.22
CA LEU A 115 -8.96 4.46 -3.94
C LEU A 115 -7.46 4.18 -3.95
N ILE A 116 -6.79 4.52 -2.86
CA ILE A 116 -5.42 4.07 -2.60
C ILE A 116 -5.48 2.67 -2.00
N VAL A 117 -4.64 1.77 -2.50
CA VAL A 117 -4.45 0.45 -1.94
C VAL A 117 -2.95 0.18 -1.86
N GLU A 118 -2.46 -0.34 -0.73
CA GLU A 118 -1.02 -0.44 -0.48
C GLU A 118 -0.59 -1.85 -0.10
N VAL A 119 0.56 -2.26 -0.66
CA VAL A 119 1.17 -3.57 -0.39
C VAL A 119 2.43 -3.34 0.42
N PRO A 120 2.47 -3.76 1.70
CA PRO A 120 3.63 -3.57 2.54
C PRO A 120 4.90 -4.19 1.97
N PHE A 121 6.02 -3.57 2.30
CA PHE A 121 7.31 -4.23 2.21
C PHE A 121 7.38 -5.30 3.30
N GLY A 122 7.69 -6.53 2.91
CA GLY A 122 7.70 -7.69 3.81
C GLY A 122 8.83 -7.71 4.86
N ASP A 123 9.35 -6.56 5.27
CA ASP A 123 10.43 -6.45 6.26
C ASP A 123 9.98 -7.02 7.62
N PRO A 124 10.73 -8.00 8.18
CA PRO A 124 10.40 -8.61 9.47
C PRO A 124 10.26 -7.61 10.62
N ASP A 125 10.99 -6.51 10.57
CA ASP A 125 10.98 -5.49 11.63
C ASP A 125 9.73 -4.61 11.61
N PHE A 126 8.97 -4.64 10.52
CA PHE A 126 7.78 -3.79 10.32
C PHE A 126 6.47 -4.55 10.20
N VAL A 127 6.49 -5.82 9.84
CA VAL A 127 5.27 -6.59 9.64
C VAL A 127 4.78 -7.17 10.96
N THR A 128 3.66 -6.65 11.47
CA THR A 128 3.06 -7.09 12.74
C THR A 128 2.46 -8.49 12.63
N SER A 129 1.97 -8.87 11.44
CA SER A 129 1.41 -10.19 11.16
C SER A 129 2.34 -10.96 10.20
N PRO A 130 3.37 -11.66 10.72
CA PRO A 130 4.38 -12.32 9.90
C PRO A 130 3.81 -13.36 8.92
N GLU A 131 2.67 -13.96 9.25
CA GLU A 131 1.95 -14.93 8.42
C GLU A 131 1.39 -14.33 7.13
N LEU A 132 1.29 -13.00 7.03
CA LEU A 132 0.85 -12.30 5.83
C LEU A 132 2.00 -12.01 4.84
N ARG A 133 3.25 -12.09 5.26
CA ARG A 133 4.41 -11.78 4.41
C ARG A 133 4.42 -12.55 3.10
N PRO A 134 4.15 -13.86 3.06
CA PRO A 134 4.05 -14.58 1.78
C PRO A 134 2.97 -14.03 0.84
N GLN A 135 1.89 -13.46 1.39
CA GLN A 135 0.83 -12.82 0.60
C GLN A 135 1.32 -11.49 0.03
N PHE A 136 2.01 -10.66 0.82
CA PHE A 136 2.61 -9.41 0.33
C PHE A 136 3.62 -9.69 -0.79
N ASP A 137 4.50 -10.66 -0.59
CA ASP A 137 5.49 -11.05 -1.59
C ASP A 137 4.81 -11.55 -2.89
N ALA A 138 3.75 -12.34 -2.78
CA ALA A 138 3.00 -12.84 -3.93
C ALA A 138 2.31 -11.69 -4.71
N VAL A 139 1.70 -10.73 -4.00
CA VAL A 139 1.06 -9.55 -4.62
C VAL A 139 2.11 -8.68 -5.31
N ARG A 140 3.23 -8.40 -4.65
CA ARG A 140 4.34 -7.61 -5.23
C ARG A 140 4.91 -8.30 -6.46
N ALA A 141 5.13 -9.61 -6.41
CA ALA A 141 5.57 -10.39 -7.57
C ALA A 141 4.56 -10.32 -8.73
N PHE A 142 3.26 -10.50 -8.45
CA PHE A 142 2.21 -10.38 -9.45
C PHE A 142 2.23 -9.01 -10.15
N LEU A 143 2.27 -7.93 -9.37
CA LEU A 143 2.29 -6.57 -9.90
C LEU A 143 3.56 -6.32 -10.74
N LYS A 144 4.71 -6.70 -10.22
CA LYS A 144 6.00 -6.58 -10.90
C LYS A 144 6.01 -7.31 -12.24
N GLU A 145 5.63 -8.58 -12.25
CA GLU A 145 5.66 -9.42 -13.44
C GLU A 145 4.57 -9.07 -14.47
N LYS A 146 3.36 -8.78 -13.99
CA LYS A 146 2.18 -8.65 -14.87
C LYS A 146 1.91 -7.22 -15.34
N THR A 147 2.43 -6.21 -14.63
CA THR A 147 2.12 -4.80 -14.93
C THR A 147 3.37 -3.92 -15.14
N LEU A 148 4.52 -4.28 -14.58
CA LEU A 148 5.73 -3.46 -14.60
C LEU A 148 6.89 -4.08 -15.40
N ALA A 149 6.61 -5.08 -16.22
CA ALA A 149 7.60 -5.78 -17.06
C ALA A 149 8.82 -6.31 -16.25
N GLY A 150 8.56 -6.86 -15.06
CA GLY A 150 9.55 -7.44 -14.17
C GLY A 150 10.37 -6.42 -13.35
N LYS A 151 10.02 -5.14 -13.38
CA LYS A 151 10.74 -4.08 -12.66
C LYS A 151 10.01 -3.69 -11.36
N ASP A 152 10.76 -3.23 -10.38
CA ASP A 152 10.17 -2.59 -9.21
C ASP A 152 9.59 -1.21 -9.56
N PRO A 153 8.52 -0.78 -8.89
CA PRO A 153 7.93 0.54 -9.16
C PRO A 153 8.89 1.66 -8.75
N SER A 154 8.95 2.72 -9.55
CA SER A 154 9.71 3.92 -9.21
C SER A 154 8.99 4.75 -8.14
N PRO A 155 9.70 5.59 -7.36
CA PRO A 155 9.07 6.49 -6.39
C PRO A 155 8.06 7.47 -7.01
N GLY A 156 8.32 7.91 -8.25
CA GLY A 156 7.41 8.78 -9.00
C GLY A 156 6.17 8.07 -9.56
N GLY A 157 6.15 6.77 -9.50
CA GLY A 157 5.09 5.94 -10.04
C GLY A 157 5.10 5.79 -11.57
N SER A 158 4.51 4.69 -12.01
CA SER A 158 4.27 4.36 -13.42
C SER A 158 2.77 4.36 -13.70
N ILE A 159 2.33 5.23 -14.62
CA ILE A 159 0.95 5.22 -15.14
C ILE A 159 0.84 4.08 -16.15
N LEU A 160 -0.17 3.25 -15.99
CA LEU A 160 -0.49 2.16 -16.92
C LEU A 160 -1.36 2.71 -18.06
N GLN A 161 -0.83 2.70 -19.29
CA GLN A 161 -1.52 3.24 -20.47
C GLN A 161 -2.82 2.50 -20.80
N HIS A 162 -2.90 1.23 -20.44
CA HIS A 162 -4.08 0.39 -20.59
C HIS A 162 -4.41 -0.22 -19.22
N PRO A 163 -5.11 0.53 -18.35
CA PRO A 163 -5.39 0.08 -17.00
C PRO A 163 -6.11 -1.27 -17.00
N PRO A 164 -5.50 -2.32 -16.42
CA PRO A 164 -6.18 -3.60 -16.27
C PRO A 164 -7.31 -3.47 -15.24
N TYR A 165 -8.38 -4.23 -15.42
CA TYR A 165 -9.41 -4.40 -14.40
C TYR A 165 -8.95 -5.49 -13.44
N VAL A 166 -8.93 -5.18 -12.15
CA VAL A 166 -8.38 -6.05 -11.12
C VAL A 166 -9.38 -6.24 -9.98
N THR A 167 -9.32 -7.42 -9.36
CA THR A 167 -9.85 -7.66 -8.02
C THR A 167 -8.74 -7.42 -7.02
N VAL A 168 -9.02 -6.65 -5.98
CA VAL A 168 -8.10 -6.37 -4.86
C VAL A 168 -8.76 -6.83 -3.58
N THR A 169 -8.01 -7.58 -2.76
CA THR A 169 -8.41 -7.93 -1.39
C THR A 169 -7.40 -7.34 -0.42
N GLY A 170 -7.88 -6.62 0.57
CA GLY A 170 -7.03 -5.98 1.58
C GLY A 170 -7.82 -5.61 2.83
N VAL A 171 -7.12 -5.19 3.85
CA VAL A 171 -7.69 -4.78 5.13
C VAL A 171 -8.07 -3.30 5.06
N LEU A 172 -9.28 -2.95 5.46
CA LEU A 172 -9.73 -1.56 5.51
C LEU A 172 -8.92 -0.81 6.58
N PHE A 173 -8.33 0.31 6.18
CA PHE A 173 -7.44 1.15 6.98
C PHE A 173 -7.78 2.62 6.76
N TYR A 174 -7.70 3.44 7.80
CA TYR A 174 -7.85 4.89 7.70
C TYR A 174 -6.50 5.59 7.91
N ASP A 175 -6.07 6.37 6.92
CA ASP A 175 -4.80 7.08 6.97
C ASP A 175 -4.96 8.45 7.65
N ASP A 176 -4.88 8.46 8.97
CA ASP A 176 -5.00 9.67 9.78
C ASP A 176 -3.81 10.64 9.64
N SER A 177 -2.69 10.19 9.09
CA SER A 177 -1.50 11.04 8.87
C SER A 177 -1.74 12.13 7.83
N HIS A 178 -2.81 12.01 7.04
CA HIS A 178 -3.20 12.95 6.01
C HIS A 178 -4.47 13.74 6.31
N VAL A 179 -5.01 13.67 7.53
CA VAL A 179 -6.18 14.47 7.94
C VAL A 179 -5.88 15.96 7.78
N GLY A 180 -6.74 16.65 7.02
CA GLY A 180 -6.59 18.06 6.73
C GLY A 180 -5.59 18.43 5.62
N ASP A 181 -4.89 17.47 5.07
CA ASP A 181 -4.02 17.66 3.90
C ASP A 181 -4.85 17.74 2.59
N PRO A 182 -4.30 18.29 1.50
CA PRO A 182 -4.90 18.15 0.17
C PRO A 182 -5.07 16.68 -0.21
N PRO A 183 -6.04 16.34 -1.09
CA PRO A 183 -6.26 14.97 -1.51
C PRO A 183 -4.97 14.29 -1.97
N ARG A 184 -4.71 13.10 -1.43
CA ARG A 184 -3.54 12.26 -1.75
C ARG A 184 -3.61 11.77 -3.20
N GLY A 185 -2.50 11.22 -3.65
CA GLY A 185 -2.38 10.60 -4.95
C GLY A 185 -1.17 11.08 -5.72
N LYS A 186 -0.88 10.41 -6.81
CA LYS A 186 0.30 10.68 -7.65
C LYS A 186 -0.11 10.99 -9.09
N LYS A 187 0.76 11.71 -9.80
CA LYS A 187 0.58 12.04 -11.24
C LYS A 187 -0.73 12.78 -11.56
N GLY A 188 -1.24 13.60 -10.61
CA GLY A 188 -2.46 14.37 -10.79
C GLY A 188 -3.76 13.63 -10.48
N MET A 189 -3.72 12.32 -10.29
CA MET A 189 -4.86 11.54 -9.83
C MET A 189 -5.04 11.72 -8.32
N LYS A 190 -6.27 12.02 -7.88
CA LYS A 190 -6.58 12.33 -6.48
C LYS A 190 -7.39 11.22 -5.85
N ALA A 191 -7.01 10.82 -4.65
CA ALA A 191 -7.82 9.91 -3.84
C ALA A 191 -9.13 10.58 -3.42
N ALA A 192 -10.20 9.82 -3.40
CA ALA A 192 -11.53 10.28 -3.02
C ALA A 192 -11.71 10.35 -1.50
N THR A 193 -10.95 9.59 -0.76
CA THR A 193 -11.07 9.39 0.69
C THR A 193 -9.69 9.11 1.30
N LEU A 194 -9.56 9.23 2.62
CA LEU A 194 -8.41 8.76 3.39
C LEU A 194 -8.56 7.28 3.81
N TRP A 195 -9.68 6.65 3.52
CA TRP A 195 -9.81 5.21 3.65
C TRP A 195 -9.05 4.49 2.54
N GLU A 196 -8.36 3.42 2.89
CA GLU A 196 -7.50 2.64 2.03
C GLU A 196 -7.71 1.14 2.25
N LEU A 197 -7.17 0.32 1.35
CA LEU A 197 -6.92 -1.09 1.66
C LEU A 197 -5.44 -1.27 1.99
N HIS A 198 -5.13 -1.41 3.27
CA HIS A 198 -3.78 -1.59 3.78
C HIS A 198 -3.77 -2.53 5.00
N PRO A 199 -3.12 -3.68 4.94
CA PRO A 199 -2.37 -4.22 3.83
C PRO A 199 -3.25 -4.89 2.75
N VAL A 200 -2.81 -4.81 1.50
CA VAL A 200 -3.35 -5.65 0.42
C VAL A 200 -2.76 -7.05 0.54
N THR A 201 -3.63 -8.06 0.51
CA THR A 201 -3.27 -9.48 0.67
C THR A 201 -3.47 -10.31 -0.60
N ALA A 202 -4.25 -9.81 -1.57
CA ALA A 202 -4.42 -10.46 -2.86
C ALA A 202 -4.75 -9.45 -3.97
N VAL A 203 -4.21 -9.68 -5.17
CA VAL A 203 -4.58 -9.00 -6.42
C VAL A 203 -4.64 -10.02 -7.54
N ALA A 204 -5.66 -9.91 -8.38
CA ALA A 204 -5.81 -10.73 -9.58
C ALA A 204 -6.47 -9.92 -10.70
N PHE A 205 -6.24 -10.29 -11.96
CA PHE A 205 -7.03 -9.74 -13.06
C PHE A 205 -8.48 -10.20 -12.96
N ALA A 206 -9.40 -9.30 -13.28
CA ALA A 206 -10.83 -9.57 -13.30
C ALA A 206 -11.42 -9.34 -14.71
N PRO A 207 -12.53 -10.00 -15.06
CA PRO A 207 -13.27 -9.66 -16.26
C PRO A 207 -13.72 -8.20 -16.20
N LYS A 208 -13.54 -7.46 -17.32
CA LYS A 208 -14.04 -6.08 -17.41
C LYS A 208 -15.57 -6.09 -17.35
N PRO A 209 -16.20 -5.11 -16.69
CA PRO A 209 -17.62 -4.93 -16.78
C PRO A 209 -18.02 -4.64 -18.24
N HIS A 210 -19.15 -5.18 -18.64
CA HIS A 210 -19.74 -4.98 -19.98
C HIS A 210 -20.38 -3.62 -20.12
#